data_0150d22e202560a95d4c86ab6b896f64
#
_entry.id   0150d22e202560a95d4c86ab6b896f64
#
_cell.length_a   1.000
_cell.length_b   1.000
_cell.length_c   1.000
_cell.angle_alpha   90.00
_cell.angle_beta   90.00
_cell.angle_gamma   90.00
#
_symmetry.space_group_name_H-M   'P 1'
#
loop_
_entity.id
_entity.type
_entity.pdbx_description
1 polymer ?
#
loop_
_entity_poly.entity_id
_entity_poly.type
_entity_poly.pdbx_seq_one_letter_code
_entity_poly.pdbx_strand_id
1 'polypeptide(L)'
;MTPLEKQLTEQNQQLVETIARLTQTIEAQNRRIEELLERLNKNSRNSSKPPSSDGYQKPKPKSLRESSGRKAGGQDGHEGHHLSMEQTPKEVISHMPGGCAGCPLYEECRGKACVAETRKVADATIEIHVTAHETLTVTCPLTGKNLRGSFPKDVKGPIQYGKKLQGLIVAFNTVGAVSANRIKEIFGSVFGIPLSTGTVSSMVCGFAEGLNGVMADIREQVIDSPVSHFDETGIRVDSKLHWAHVASNDSFTYLYLSGKRGHAGMEEGAVLPYFHGIGIHDCWKSYWKYDIMHGVCCAHLLRELQGVTENHPEQLWPRHFSALLLEMKKRKEAAMSTGQDCLEPDILADISDRYDAFIRLAYEENPEPVKVPGKRGKPKRGKLLALIDRLRDYKASVCLFAENFVVPFDNNQAERDLRMVKVKTKVSGCFRTKSGADGFLKIMSYIGTARKQGVNPFTAVLLALAGEPKACWAE
;
A
#
# COMPACT_ATOMS: atom_id res chain seq x y z
N MET A 1 -77.56 4.66 -14.55
CA MET A 1 -76.56 3.66 -14.99
C MET A 1 -77.21 2.32 -15.23
N THR A 2 -77.10 1.86 -16.43
CA THR A 2 -77.61 0.50 -16.79
C THR A 2 -76.74 -0.56 -16.14
N PRO A 3 -77.19 -1.81 -15.97
CA PRO A 3 -76.37 -2.91 -15.44
C PRO A 3 -75.09 -3.12 -16.24
N LEU A 4 -75.08 -2.87 -17.55
CA LEU A 4 -73.93 -2.98 -18.44
C LEU A 4 -72.91 -1.87 -18.17
N GLU A 5 -73.36 -0.64 -17.92
CA GLU A 5 -72.46 0.49 -17.57
C GLU A 5 -71.76 0.26 -16.23
N LYS A 6 -72.45 -0.35 -15.23
CA LYS A 6 -71.85 -0.72 -13.95
C LYS A 6 -70.75 -1.77 -14.14
N GLN A 7 -71.03 -2.82 -14.89
CA GLN A 7 -70.07 -3.88 -15.18
C GLN A 7 -68.84 -3.37 -15.93
N LEU A 8 -69.01 -2.52 -16.92
CA LEU A 8 -67.89 -1.86 -17.64
C LEU A 8 -67.09 -0.97 -16.73
N THR A 9 -67.70 -0.24 -15.82
CA THR A 9 -66.98 0.63 -14.87
C THR A 9 -66.15 -0.22 -13.89
N GLU A 10 -66.66 -1.30 -13.37
CA GLU A 10 -65.96 -2.25 -12.49
C GLU A 10 -64.76 -2.90 -13.23
N GLN A 11 -64.97 -3.34 -14.48
CA GLN A 11 -63.88 -3.91 -15.30
C GLN A 11 -62.78 -2.88 -15.59
N ASN A 12 -63.14 -1.62 -15.95
CA ASN A 12 -62.17 -0.56 -16.15
C ASN A 12 -61.38 -0.25 -14.88
N GLN A 13 -62.01 -0.25 -13.73
CA GLN A 13 -61.35 -0.03 -12.46
C GLN A 13 -60.34 -1.15 -12.13
N GLN A 14 -60.73 -2.43 -12.36
CA GLN A 14 -59.86 -3.61 -12.19
C GLN A 14 -58.66 -3.56 -13.17
N LEU A 15 -58.87 -3.10 -14.42
CA LEU A 15 -57.81 -2.89 -15.42
C LEU A 15 -56.81 -1.81 -14.98
N VAL A 16 -57.32 -0.67 -14.51
CA VAL A 16 -56.45 0.42 -13.99
C VAL A 16 -55.62 -0.02 -12.80
N GLU A 17 -56.21 -0.74 -11.86
CA GLU A 17 -55.49 -1.35 -10.70
C GLU A 17 -54.42 -2.37 -11.15
N THR A 18 -54.77 -3.17 -12.17
CA THR A 18 -53.84 -4.17 -12.71
C THR A 18 -52.67 -3.49 -13.45
N ILE A 19 -52.95 -2.46 -14.26
CA ILE A 19 -51.92 -1.65 -14.93
C ILE A 19 -51.00 -1.00 -13.88
N ALA A 20 -51.55 -0.38 -12.85
CA ALA A 20 -50.77 0.25 -11.79
C ALA A 20 -49.85 -0.77 -11.09
N ARG A 21 -50.33 -1.98 -10.80
CA ARG A 21 -49.55 -3.07 -10.20
C ARG A 21 -48.44 -3.58 -11.14
N LEU A 22 -48.74 -3.75 -12.42
CA LEU A 22 -47.76 -4.15 -13.44
C LEU A 22 -46.67 -3.10 -13.62
N THR A 23 -47.04 -1.82 -13.69
CA THR A 23 -46.10 -0.69 -13.79
C THR A 23 -45.14 -0.70 -12.59
N GLN A 24 -45.65 -0.86 -11.36
CA GLN A 24 -44.82 -0.98 -10.17
C GLN A 24 -43.84 -2.18 -10.23
N THR A 25 -44.33 -3.31 -10.78
CA THR A 25 -43.50 -4.51 -10.92
C THR A 25 -42.39 -4.29 -11.93
N ILE A 26 -42.68 -3.70 -13.08
CA ILE A 26 -41.70 -3.34 -14.12
C ILE A 26 -40.66 -2.36 -13.57
N GLU A 27 -41.06 -1.34 -12.86
CA GLU A 27 -40.13 -0.38 -12.22
C GLU A 27 -39.22 -1.07 -11.19
N ALA A 28 -39.77 -2.00 -10.43
CA ALA A 28 -38.99 -2.78 -9.45
C ALA A 28 -37.97 -3.71 -10.14
N GLN A 29 -38.38 -4.33 -11.26
CA GLN A 29 -37.49 -5.18 -12.07
C GLN A 29 -36.42 -4.35 -12.75
N ASN A 30 -36.74 -3.20 -13.34
CA ASN A 30 -35.78 -2.30 -13.97
C ASN A 30 -34.72 -1.84 -12.98
N ARG A 31 -35.11 -1.41 -11.78
CA ARG A 31 -34.17 -1.09 -10.69
C ARG A 31 -33.27 -2.26 -10.33
N ARG A 32 -33.81 -3.47 -10.34
CA ARG A 32 -33.01 -4.67 -10.04
C ARG A 32 -32.02 -4.98 -11.16
N ILE A 33 -32.41 -4.80 -12.41
CA ILE A 33 -31.53 -4.95 -13.58
C ILE A 33 -30.40 -3.92 -13.52
N GLU A 34 -30.69 -2.65 -13.25
CA GLU A 34 -29.70 -1.58 -13.08
C GLU A 34 -28.71 -1.93 -11.96
N GLU A 35 -29.17 -2.34 -10.78
CA GLU A 35 -28.30 -2.81 -9.70
C GLU A 35 -27.38 -3.97 -10.11
N LEU A 36 -27.88 -4.91 -10.92
CA LEU A 36 -27.10 -6.04 -11.38
C LEU A 36 -26.08 -5.64 -12.44
N LEU A 37 -26.44 -4.75 -13.37
CA LEU A 37 -25.54 -4.18 -14.38
C LEU A 37 -24.41 -3.39 -13.70
N GLU A 38 -24.73 -2.51 -12.74
CA GLU A 38 -23.73 -1.81 -11.93
C GLU A 38 -22.74 -2.79 -11.24
N ARG A 39 -23.26 -3.91 -10.73
CA ARG A 39 -22.41 -4.93 -10.07
C ARG A 39 -21.51 -5.66 -11.06
N LEU A 40 -21.99 -5.96 -12.26
CA LEU A 40 -21.22 -6.60 -13.33
C LEU A 40 -20.13 -5.67 -13.88
N ASN A 41 -20.45 -4.39 -14.10
CA ASN A 41 -19.53 -3.40 -14.63
C ASN A 41 -18.48 -2.94 -13.62
N LYS A 42 -18.63 -3.29 -12.33
CA LYS A 42 -17.80 -2.81 -11.25
C LYS A 42 -16.40 -3.44 -11.25
N ASN A 43 -15.38 -2.63 -11.50
CA ASN A 43 -13.95 -2.99 -11.51
C ASN A 43 -13.11 -2.02 -10.68
N SER A 44 -11.78 -2.19 -10.65
CA SER A 44 -10.85 -1.35 -9.88
C SER A 44 -10.68 0.08 -10.42
N ARG A 45 -11.18 0.37 -11.64
CA ARG A 45 -11.07 1.71 -12.26
C ARG A 45 -12.28 2.59 -11.97
N ASN A 46 -13.42 1.98 -11.74
CA ASN A 46 -14.71 2.66 -11.53
C ASN A 46 -15.28 2.40 -10.13
N SER A 47 -14.47 1.95 -9.19
CA SER A 47 -14.88 1.71 -7.82
C SER A 47 -13.68 1.61 -6.88
N SER A 48 -13.93 1.59 -5.58
CA SER A 48 -12.91 1.33 -4.53
C SER A 48 -12.45 -0.13 -4.45
N LYS A 49 -12.78 -0.99 -5.43
CA LYS A 49 -12.25 -2.36 -5.46
C LYS A 49 -10.76 -2.36 -5.73
N PRO A 50 -9.98 -3.19 -5.02
CA PRO A 50 -8.56 -3.31 -5.30
C PRO A 50 -8.32 -3.97 -6.67
N PRO A 51 -7.25 -3.62 -7.41
CA PRO A 51 -6.93 -4.22 -8.72
C PRO A 51 -6.84 -5.74 -8.73
N SER A 52 -6.62 -6.35 -7.56
CA SER A 52 -6.59 -7.79 -7.40
C SER A 52 -7.94 -8.48 -7.52
N SER A 53 -9.03 -7.74 -7.43
CA SER A 53 -10.40 -8.28 -7.56
C SER A 53 -10.89 -8.35 -9.01
N ASP A 54 -10.16 -7.78 -9.98
CA ASP A 54 -10.54 -7.77 -11.40
C ASP A 54 -10.23 -9.11 -12.12
N GLY A 55 -9.66 -10.11 -11.43
CA GLY A 55 -9.34 -11.40 -12.00
C GLY A 55 -8.32 -11.30 -13.14
N TYR A 56 -8.53 -12.09 -14.21
CA TYR A 56 -7.66 -12.09 -15.39
C TYR A 56 -7.97 -10.99 -16.41
N GLN A 57 -9.15 -10.38 -16.35
CA GLN A 57 -9.57 -9.27 -17.22
C GLN A 57 -9.22 -7.92 -16.58
N LYS A 58 -7.95 -7.68 -16.31
CA LYS A 58 -7.51 -6.41 -15.74
C LYS A 58 -7.61 -5.31 -16.77
N PRO A 59 -8.45 -4.27 -16.55
CA PRO A 59 -8.41 -3.10 -17.40
C PRO A 59 -7.03 -2.44 -17.28
N LYS A 60 -6.47 -1.96 -18.39
CA LYS A 60 -5.18 -1.25 -18.39
C LYS A 60 -5.27 -0.07 -17.42
N PRO A 61 -4.32 0.08 -16.47
CA PRO A 61 -4.34 1.22 -15.57
C PRO A 61 -4.23 2.52 -16.38
N LYS A 62 -5.17 3.44 -16.19
CA LYS A 62 -5.06 4.81 -16.70
C LYS A 62 -4.28 5.63 -15.67
N SER A 63 -3.12 6.13 -16.06
CA SER A 63 -2.40 7.14 -15.27
C SER A 63 -3.22 8.44 -15.30
N LEU A 64 -3.26 9.16 -14.16
CA LEU A 64 -3.77 10.53 -14.10
C LEU A 64 -2.78 11.53 -14.77
N ARG A 65 -1.60 11.07 -15.18
CA ARG A 65 -0.65 11.87 -15.98
C ARG A 65 -1.17 11.94 -17.40
N GLU A 66 -1.22 13.14 -17.95
CA GLU A 66 -1.47 13.34 -19.38
C GLU A 66 -0.41 12.59 -20.18
N SER A 67 -0.84 11.94 -21.26
CA SER A 67 0.12 11.29 -22.18
C SER A 67 1.01 12.37 -22.78
N SER A 68 2.31 12.30 -22.54
CA SER A 68 3.28 13.22 -23.12
C SER A 68 3.45 13.07 -24.64
N GLY A 69 2.75 12.11 -25.26
CA GLY A 69 2.92 11.75 -26.67
C GLY A 69 4.30 11.18 -27.03
N ARG A 70 5.20 11.06 -26.06
CA ARG A 70 6.58 10.58 -26.27
C ARG A 70 6.59 9.04 -26.34
N LYS A 71 7.50 8.50 -27.16
CA LYS A 71 7.70 7.05 -27.25
C LYS A 71 8.23 6.49 -25.94
N ALA A 72 7.87 5.24 -25.61
CA ALA A 72 8.43 4.55 -24.45
C ALA A 72 9.93 4.29 -24.67
N GLY A 73 10.77 4.64 -23.68
CA GLY A 73 12.23 4.53 -23.74
C GLY A 73 12.96 5.85 -23.51
N GLY A 74 14.27 5.84 -23.67
CA GLY A 74 15.10 7.05 -23.57
C GLY A 74 14.67 8.08 -24.62
N GLN A 75 14.51 9.33 -24.20
CA GLN A 75 14.21 10.46 -25.08
C GLN A 75 15.50 11.07 -25.60
N ASP A 76 15.46 11.79 -26.74
CA ASP A 76 16.60 12.55 -27.22
C ASP A 76 17.07 13.54 -26.14
N GLY A 77 18.37 13.49 -25.83
CA GLY A 77 18.98 14.27 -24.72
C GLY A 77 18.88 13.63 -23.34
N HIS A 78 18.30 12.41 -23.20
CA HIS A 78 18.36 11.67 -21.95
C HIS A 78 19.76 11.07 -21.78
N GLU A 79 20.49 11.51 -20.76
CA GLU A 79 21.72 10.83 -20.35
C GLU A 79 21.40 9.38 -20.00
N GLY A 80 21.90 8.44 -20.81
CA GLY A 80 21.71 7.02 -20.58
C GLY A 80 22.34 6.62 -19.24
N HIS A 81 21.55 6.17 -18.29
CA HIS A 81 22.08 5.52 -17.10
C HIS A 81 22.63 4.15 -17.49
N HIS A 82 23.94 4.11 -17.73
CA HIS A 82 24.65 2.85 -17.86
C HIS A 82 24.80 2.20 -16.50
N LEU A 83 24.72 0.87 -16.46
CA LEU A 83 25.07 0.10 -15.25
C LEU A 83 26.54 0.43 -14.91
N SER A 84 26.77 1.32 -13.95
CA SER A 84 28.09 1.62 -13.44
C SER A 84 28.40 0.70 -12.28
N MET A 85 29.56 0.03 -12.35
CA MET A 85 30.07 -0.81 -11.27
C MET A 85 31.26 -0.08 -10.65
N GLU A 86 31.04 0.54 -9.49
CA GLU A 86 32.05 1.33 -8.76
C GLU A 86 33.11 0.46 -8.08
N GLN A 87 32.85 -0.84 -7.93
CA GLN A 87 33.74 -1.77 -7.26
C GLN A 87 35.06 -1.94 -8.06
N THR A 88 36.18 -1.83 -7.35
CA THR A 88 37.51 -2.13 -7.89
C THR A 88 37.59 -3.61 -8.25
N PRO A 89 38.00 -3.96 -9.49
CA PRO A 89 38.15 -5.35 -9.87
C PRO A 89 39.17 -6.07 -8.97
N LYS A 90 38.82 -7.25 -8.46
CA LYS A 90 39.77 -8.13 -7.73
C LYS A 90 40.80 -8.74 -8.65
N GLU A 91 40.49 -8.92 -9.91
CA GLU A 91 41.32 -9.54 -10.93
C GLU A 91 41.17 -8.78 -12.24
N VAL A 92 42.25 -8.57 -12.95
CA VAL A 92 42.30 -7.97 -14.28
C VAL A 92 42.92 -8.96 -15.25
N ILE A 93 42.12 -9.44 -16.20
CA ILE A 93 42.57 -10.36 -17.25
C ILE A 93 42.76 -9.56 -18.54
N SER A 94 44.01 -9.52 -19.02
CA SER A 94 44.35 -8.84 -20.27
C SER A 94 44.38 -9.81 -21.44
N HIS A 95 43.74 -9.43 -22.54
CA HIS A 95 43.65 -10.25 -23.75
C HIS A 95 44.48 -9.58 -24.87
N MET A 96 45.48 -10.29 -25.36
CA MET A 96 46.23 -9.92 -26.56
C MET A 96 45.44 -10.29 -27.83
N PRO A 97 45.69 -9.61 -28.99
CA PRO A 97 45.08 -10.00 -30.24
C PRO A 97 45.36 -11.47 -30.59
N GLY A 98 44.31 -12.21 -31.04
CA GLY A 98 44.43 -13.64 -31.33
C GLY A 98 45.51 -13.98 -32.37
N GLY A 99 45.81 -13.10 -33.31
CA GLY A 99 46.88 -13.26 -34.28
C GLY A 99 48.32 -13.16 -33.70
N CYS A 100 48.45 -12.77 -32.43
CA CYS A 100 49.77 -12.74 -31.75
C CYS A 100 50.07 -14.07 -31.02
N ALA A 101 49.15 -15.02 -30.98
CA ALA A 101 49.37 -16.32 -30.37
C ALA A 101 50.46 -17.10 -31.11
N GLY A 102 51.53 -17.49 -30.38
CA GLY A 102 52.71 -18.18 -30.99
C GLY A 102 53.74 -17.27 -31.67
N CYS A 103 53.57 -15.96 -31.64
CA CYS A 103 54.56 -15.00 -32.18
C CYS A 103 55.81 -14.98 -31.30
N PRO A 104 57.04 -15.05 -31.90
CA PRO A 104 58.31 -14.97 -31.12
C PRO A 104 58.47 -13.69 -30.32
N LEU A 105 57.83 -12.58 -30.77
CA LEU A 105 57.87 -11.27 -30.11
C LEU A 105 56.69 -11.02 -29.17
N TYR A 106 55.90 -12.02 -28.83
CA TYR A 106 54.69 -11.89 -28.02
C TYR A 106 54.89 -11.13 -26.69
N GLU A 107 55.93 -11.49 -25.95
CA GLU A 107 56.19 -10.89 -24.64
C GLU A 107 56.69 -9.45 -24.76
N GLU A 108 57.47 -9.13 -25.78
CA GLU A 108 57.93 -7.75 -26.07
C GLU A 108 56.70 -6.86 -26.45
N CYS A 109 55.85 -7.37 -27.32
CA CYS A 109 54.64 -6.66 -27.74
C CYS A 109 53.65 -6.49 -26.56
N ARG A 110 53.52 -7.50 -25.68
CA ARG A 110 52.68 -7.45 -24.49
C ARG A 110 53.14 -6.36 -23.52
N GLY A 111 54.46 -6.18 -23.36
CA GLY A 111 55.03 -5.10 -22.53
C GLY A 111 54.77 -3.68 -23.05
N LYS A 112 54.46 -3.53 -24.37
CA LYS A 112 54.16 -2.26 -25.03
C LYS A 112 52.65 -2.06 -25.27
N ALA A 113 51.80 -3.05 -24.94
CA ALA A 113 50.39 -3.00 -25.22
C ALA A 113 49.63 -2.00 -24.32
N CYS A 114 48.71 -1.23 -24.90
CA CYS A 114 47.83 -0.32 -24.22
C CYS A 114 46.41 -0.89 -24.11
N VAL A 115 45.70 -0.56 -23.06
CA VAL A 115 44.30 -0.95 -22.87
C VAL A 115 43.44 -0.18 -23.86
N ALA A 116 42.79 -0.86 -24.80
CA ALA A 116 41.88 -0.27 -25.76
C ALA A 116 40.47 -0.11 -25.20
N GLU A 117 39.98 -1.13 -24.46
CA GLU A 117 38.64 -1.15 -23.88
C GLU A 117 38.64 -2.02 -22.61
N THR A 118 37.87 -1.67 -21.62
CA THR A 118 37.66 -2.45 -20.40
C THR A 118 36.21 -2.85 -20.27
N ARG A 119 35.95 -4.14 -20.09
CA ARG A 119 34.60 -4.68 -19.77
C ARG A 119 34.67 -5.33 -18.40
N LYS A 120 33.70 -5.00 -17.52
CA LYS A 120 33.61 -5.55 -16.18
C LYS A 120 32.56 -6.65 -16.15
N VAL A 121 32.91 -7.81 -15.60
CA VAL A 121 31.98 -8.92 -15.32
C VAL A 121 31.90 -9.06 -13.82
N ALA A 122 30.68 -8.96 -13.29
CA ALA A 122 30.41 -9.21 -11.87
C ALA A 122 29.92 -10.63 -11.68
N ASP A 123 30.56 -11.35 -10.81
CA ASP A 123 30.11 -12.65 -10.35
C ASP A 123 30.07 -12.64 -8.81
N ALA A 124 29.30 -13.56 -8.21
CA ALA A 124 29.16 -13.68 -6.77
C ALA A 124 29.48 -15.09 -6.32
N THR A 125 30.46 -15.20 -5.45
CA THR A 125 30.72 -16.43 -4.66
C THR A 125 30.16 -16.25 -3.26
N ILE A 126 29.49 -17.27 -2.75
CA ILE A 126 28.89 -17.24 -1.43
C ILE A 126 29.69 -18.15 -0.53
N GLU A 127 30.36 -17.57 0.48
CA GLU A 127 31.14 -18.30 1.48
C GLU A 127 30.42 -18.27 2.84
N ILE A 128 30.32 -19.42 3.46
CA ILE A 128 29.76 -19.57 4.81
C ILE A 128 30.92 -19.63 5.79
N HIS A 129 31.02 -18.62 6.66
CA HIS A 129 32.03 -18.59 7.72
C HIS A 129 31.48 -19.27 8.98
N VAL A 130 32.16 -20.34 9.41
CA VAL A 130 31.87 -21.04 10.68
C VAL A 130 32.97 -20.69 11.67
N THR A 131 32.58 -20.12 12.82
CA THR A 131 33.49 -19.82 13.93
C THR A 131 33.26 -20.84 15.06
N ALA A 132 34.25 -21.56 15.46
CA ALA A 132 34.22 -22.41 16.64
C ALA A 132 34.60 -21.59 17.88
N HIS A 133 33.76 -21.66 18.92
CA HIS A 133 34.08 -21.13 20.23
C HIS A 133 34.36 -22.30 21.17
N GLU A 134 35.52 -22.27 21.82
CA GLU A 134 35.96 -23.33 22.73
C GLU A 134 36.20 -22.78 24.14
N THR A 135 35.77 -23.47 25.16
CA THR A 135 36.12 -23.15 26.54
C THR A 135 37.25 -24.08 27.00
N LEU A 136 38.32 -23.51 27.47
CA LEU A 136 39.46 -24.26 27.97
C LEU A 136 39.34 -24.53 29.48
N THR A 137 39.86 -25.65 29.90
CA THR A 137 40.01 -26.01 31.32
C THR A 137 41.47 -26.09 31.65
N VAL A 138 41.88 -25.48 32.76
CA VAL A 138 43.27 -25.50 33.24
C VAL A 138 43.31 -25.72 34.75
N THR A 139 44.21 -26.55 35.22
CA THR A 139 44.49 -26.66 36.65
C THR A 139 45.46 -25.53 37.03
N CYS A 140 45.03 -24.61 37.89
CA CYS A 140 45.86 -23.48 38.32
C CYS A 140 47.06 -24.02 39.16
N PRO A 141 48.29 -23.77 38.73
CA PRO A 141 49.51 -24.27 39.45
C PRO A 141 49.71 -23.62 40.84
N LEU A 142 49.09 -22.41 41.05
CA LEU A 142 49.20 -21.72 42.34
C LEU A 142 48.16 -22.20 43.36
N THR A 143 46.96 -22.57 42.93
CA THR A 143 45.84 -22.90 43.83
C THR A 143 45.44 -24.39 43.79
N GLY A 144 45.94 -25.18 42.82
CA GLY A 144 45.51 -26.55 42.54
C GLY A 144 44.07 -26.70 42.05
N LYS A 145 43.32 -25.57 41.83
CA LYS A 145 41.92 -25.58 41.40
C LYS A 145 41.80 -25.72 39.90
N ASN A 146 40.82 -26.51 39.44
CA ASN A 146 40.42 -26.56 38.04
C ASN A 146 39.59 -25.33 37.71
N LEU A 147 40.04 -24.51 36.75
CA LEU A 147 39.40 -23.34 36.24
C LEU A 147 38.90 -23.65 34.84
N ARG A 148 37.68 -23.21 34.53
CA ARG A 148 37.08 -23.39 33.21
C ARG A 148 36.66 -22.00 32.66
N GLY A 149 36.99 -21.76 31.40
CA GLY A 149 36.51 -20.58 30.66
C GLY A 149 35.00 -20.59 30.46
N SER A 150 34.43 -19.44 30.15
CA SER A 150 33.02 -19.29 29.83
C SER A 150 32.86 -18.86 28.37
N PHE A 151 31.73 -19.26 27.75
CA PHE A 151 31.35 -18.75 26.43
C PHE A 151 30.92 -17.27 26.52
N PRO A 152 31.10 -16.49 25.43
CA PRO A 152 30.49 -15.18 25.31
C PRO A 152 28.97 -15.26 25.48
N LYS A 153 28.35 -14.16 25.95
CA LYS A 153 26.89 -14.12 26.25
C LYS A 153 25.98 -14.43 25.04
N ASP A 154 26.46 -14.18 23.84
CA ASP A 154 25.78 -14.41 22.57
C ASP A 154 25.99 -15.83 22.00
N VAL A 155 26.91 -16.62 22.58
CA VAL A 155 27.14 -18.03 22.23
C VAL A 155 26.42 -18.92 23.24
N LYS A 156 25.20 -19.38 22.87
CA LYS A 156 24.27 -20.06 23.77
C LYS A 156 24.06 -21.54 23.48
N GLY A 157 24.30 -21.97 22.26
CA GLY A 157 24.00 -23.32 21.81
C GLY A 157 25.20 -23.98 21.13
N PRO A 158 25.20 -25.33 21.03
CA PRO A 158 26.27 -26.05 20.35
C PRO A 158 26.39 -25.71 18.87
N ILE A 159 25.26 -25.33 18.23
CA ILE A 159 25.18 -24.79 16.85
C ILE A 159 24.18 -23.65 16.87
N GLN A 160 24.60 -22.53 16.34
CA GLN A 160 23.70 -21.37 16.18
C GLN A 160 24.02 -20.59 14.91
N TYR A 161 23.02 -19.84 14.43
CA TYR A 161 23.16 -19.02 13.23
C TYR A 161 23.52 -17.58 13.61
N GLY A 162 24.54 -17.03 12.97
CA GLY A 162 25.01 -15.66 13.21
C GLY A 162 24.00 -14.59 12.80
N LYS A 163 24.14 -13.35 13.33
CA LYS A 163 23.22 -12.22 13.10
C LYS A 163 23.05 -11.87 11.62
N LYS A 164 24.11 -11.93 10.80
CA LYS A 164 24.04 -11.65 9.36
C LYS A 164 23.13 -12.65 8.63
N LEU A 165 23.25 -13.94 8.97
CA LEU A 165 22.41 -14.98 8.39
C LEU A 165 20.94 -14.84 8.84
N GLN A 166 20.71 -14.55 10.13
CA GLN A 166 19.37 -14.24 10.64
C GLN A 166 18.76 -13.03 9.91
N GLY A 167 19.53 -11.97 9.71
CA GLY A 167 19.10 -10.78 8.96
C GLY A 167 18.72 -11.10 7.52
N LEU A 168 19.50 -11.97 6.86
CA LEU A 168 19.19 -12.41 5.49
C LEU A 168 17.87 -13.20 5.44
N ILE A 169 17.64 -14.11 6.39
CA ILE A 169 16.39 -14.89 6.51
C ILE A 169 15.19 -13.95 6.75
N VAL A 170 15.33 -12.98 7.65
CA VAL A 170 14.29 -11.97 7.91
C VAL A 170 13.99 -11.17 6.64
N ALA A 171 15.03 -10.69 5.94
CA ALA A 171 14.87 -9.93 4.70
C ALA A 171 14.15 -10.75 3.61
N PHE A 172 14.55 -12.01 3.39
CA PHE A 172 13.87 -12.89 2.43
C PHE A 172 12.40 -13.10 2.80
N ASN A 173 12.10 -13.31 4.07
CA ASN A 173 10.72 -13.56 4.52
C ASN A 173 9.84 -12.33 4.41
N THR A 174 10.35 -11.13 4.69
CA THR A 174 9.57 -9.88 4.78
C THR A 174 9.69 -9.04 3.51
N VAL A 175 10.87 -8.54 3.19
CA VAL A 175 11.12 -7.71 1.99
C VAL A 175 10.88 -8.51 0.70
N GLY A 176 11.38 -9.74 0.65
CA GLY A 176 11.19 -10.67 -0.46
C GLY A 176 9.84 -11.37 -0.48
N ALA A 177 9.06 -11.28 0.60
CA ALA A 177 7.80 -12.00 0.79
C ALA A 177 7.91 -13.54 0.61
N VAL A 178 9.12 -14.11 0.67
CA VAL A 178 9.38 -15.54 0.48
C VAL A 178 8.79 -16.34 1.63
N SER A 179 8.15 -17.48 1.33
CA SER A 179 7.62 -18.37 2.37
C SER A 179 8.73 -19.12 3.11
N ALA A 180 8.47 -19.51 4.37
CA ALA A 180 9.46 -20.22 5.18
C ALA A 180 9.97 -21.52 4.50
N ASN A 181 9.07 -22.23 3.79
CA ASN A 181 9.49 -23.44 3.08
C ASN A 181 10.44 -23.14 1.92
N ARG A 182 10.16 -22.10 1.12
CA ARG A 182 11.05 -21.68 0.03
C ARG A 182 12.39 -21.14 0.56
N ILE A 183 12.39 -20.45 1.70
CA ILE A 183 13.63 -20.03 2.37
C ILE A 183 14.46 -21.26 2.74
N LYS A 184 13.84 -22.28 3.35
CA LYS A 184 14.50 -23.56 3.64
C LYS A 184 15.15 -24.18 2.39
N GLU A 185 14.42 -24.24 1.27
CA GLU A 185 14.90 -24.78 0.01
C GLU A 185 16.06 -23.97 -0.59
N ILE A 186 15.93 -22.64 -0.64
CA ILE A 186 16.96 -21.74 -1.16
C ILE A 186 18.25 -21.86 -0.32
N PHE A 187 18.12 -21.81 1.02
CA PHE A 187 19.28 -21.88 1.90
C PHE A 187 19.96 -23.24 1.85
N GLY A 188 19.20 -24.32 1.71
CA GLY A 188 19.77 -25.65 1.53
C GLY A 188 20.47 -25.84 0.19
N SER A 189 19.88 -25.36 -0.91
CA SER A 189 20.42 -25.59 -2.26
C SER A 189 21.52 -24.60 -2.66
N VAL A 190 21.37 -23.31 -2.29
CA VAL A 190 22.31 -22.26 -2.72
C VAL A 190 23.46 -22.08 -1.72
N PHE A 191 23.16 -22.16 -0.44
CA PHE A 191 24.13 -21.87 0.62
C PHE A 191 24.64 -23.13 1.36
N GLY A 192 24.07 -24.31 1.10
CA GLY A 192 24.38 -25.52 1.83
C GLY A 192 23.98 -25.50 3.31
N ILE A 193 23.09 -24.58 3.73
CA ILE A 193 22.71 -24.39 5.13
C ILE A 193 21.41 -25.14 5.41
N PRO A 194 21.41 -26.17 6.28
CA PRO A 194 20.22 -26.89 6.66
C PRO A 194 19.35 -26.02 7.60
N LEU A 195 18.16 -25.63 7.16
CA LEU A 195 17.18 -24.90 7.96
C LEU A 195 15.90 -25.70 8.10
N SER A 196 15.24 -25.63 9.26
CA SER A 196 13.85 -26.04 9.40
C SER A 196 12.91 -24.83 9.19
N THR A 197 11.67 -25.08 8.76
CA THR A 197 10.64 -24.02 8.70
C THR A 197 10.35 -23.42 10.08
N GLY A 198 10.47 -24.23 11.14
CA GLY A 198 10.37 -23.77 12.52
C GLY A 198 11.48 -22.80 12.89
N THR A 199 12.74 -23.11 12.51
CA THR A 199 13.90 -22.22 12.72
C THR A 199 13.69 -20.86 12.02
N VAL A 200 13.27 -20.88 10.75
CA VAL A 200 12.95 -19.64 10.00
C VAL A 200 11.86 -18.82 10.73
N SER A 201 10.78 -19.47 11.14
CA SER A 201 9.69 -18.80 11.86
C SER A 201 10.15 -18.24 13.20
N SER A 202 10.95 -18.97 13.98
CA SER A 202 11.49 -18.51 15.26
C SER A 202 12.40 -17.30 15.10
N MET A 203 13.24 -17.27 14.06
CA MET A 203 14.11 -16.11 13.78
C MET A 203 13.28 -14.87 13.43
N VAL A 204 12.25 -15.01 12.58
CA VAL A 204 11.38 -13.90 12.18
C VAL A 204 10.58 -13.38 13.38
N CYS A 205 10.00 -14.27 14.19
CA CYS A 205 9.26 -13.89 15.39
C CYS A 205 10.14 -13.22 16.43
N GLY A 206 11.31 -13.80 16.71
CA GLY A 206 12.26 -13.23 17.68
C GLY A 206 12.79 -11.86 17.25
N PHE A 207 12.99 -11.64 15.94
CA PHE A 207 13.32 -10.33 15.42
C PHE A 207 12.16 -9.33 15.64
N ALA A 208 10.93 -9.74 15.36
CA ALA A 208 9.75 -8.89 15.57
C ALA A 208 9.53 -8.52 17.05
N GLU A 209 9.82 -9.45 17.98
CA GLU A 209 9.75 -9.18 19.41
C GLU A 209 10.80 -8.14 19.85
N GLY A 210 11.99 -8.18 19.26
CA GLY A 210 13.04 -7.19 19.49
C GLY A 210 12.68 -5.77 19.05
N LEU A 211 11.66 -5.60 18.19
CA LEU A 211 11.19 -4.30 17.71
C LEU A 211 10.10 -3.65 18.58
N ASN A 212 9.64 -4.29 19.67
CA ASN A 212 8.49 -3.77 20.44
C ASN A 212 8.69 -2.32 20.94
N GLY A 213 9.89 -1.96 21.42
CA GLY A 213 10.21 -0.60 21.85
C GLY A 213 10.14 0.39 20.69
N VAL A 214 10.74 0.05 19.56
CA VAL A 214 10.75 0.88 18.35
C VAL A 214 9.35 1.07 17.78
N MET A 215 8.48 0.06 17.91
CA MET A 215 7.08 0.19 17.48
C MET A 215 6.30 1.22 18.28
N ALA A 216 6.59 1.36 19.57
CA ALA A 216 6.00 2.41 20.40
C ALA A 216 6.45 3.81 19.93
N ASP A 217 7.74 3.98 19.69
CA ASP A 217 8.29 5.24 19.16
C ASP A 217 7.72 5.61 17.79
N ILE A 218 7.67 4.64 16.85
CA ILE A 218 7.07 4.86 15.51
C ILE A 218 5.61 5.32 15.65
N ARG A 219 4.83 4.71 16.54
CA ARG A 219 3.45 5.08 16.79
C ARG A 219 3.33 6.52 17.29
N GLU A 220 4.15 6.92 18.24
CA GLU A 220 4.18 8.29 18.78
C GLU A 220 4.53 9.30 17.70
N GLN A 221 5.54 9.03 16.88
CA GLN A 221 5.92 9.89 15.75
C GLN A 221 4.80 10.03 14.69
N VAL A 222 3.93 9.04 14.55
CA VAL A 222 2.74 9.14 13.69
C VAL A 222 1.63 9.94 14.37
N ILE A 223 1.45 9.80 15.69
CA ILE A 223 0.47 10.56 16.49
C ILE A 223 0.80 12.06 16.47
N ASP A 224 2.07 12.40 16.65
CA ASP A 224 2.53 13.79 16.75
C ASP A 224 2.67 14.50 15.39
N SER A 225 2.40 13.80 14.30
CA SER A 225 2.58 14.35 12.96
C SER A 225 1.43 15.29 12.55
N PRO A 226 1.72 16.36 11.79
CA PRO A 226 0.69 17.29 11.31
C PRO A 226 -0.26 16.65 10.30
N VAL A 227 0.20 15.66 9.52
CA VAL A 227 -0.59 14.93 8.55
C VAL A 227 -0.25 13.45 8.61
N SER A 228 -1.26 12.61 8.74
CA SER A 228 -1.10 11.15 8.69
C SER A 228 -2.13 10.51 7.76
N HIS A 229 -1.69 9.45 7.11
CA HIS A 229 -2.46 8.65 6.16
C HIS A 229 -2.99 7.39 6.84
N PHE A 230 -4.27 7.10 6.65
CA PHE A 230 -4.94 5.94 7.25
C PHE A 230 -5.62 5.09 6.18
N ASP A 231 -5.44 3.78 6.25
CA ASP A 231 -6.12 2.80 5.39
C ASP A 231 -6.12 1.43 6.08
N GLU A 232 -6.89 0.47 5.57
CA GLU A 232 -6.90 -0.89 6.07
C GLU A 232 -7.12 -1.91 4.96
N THR A 233 -6.62 -3.12 5.16
CA THR A 233 -6.80 -4.21 4.22
C THR A 233 -7.13 -5.52 4.93
N GLY A 234 -8.07 -6.28 4.35
CA GLY A 234 -8.39 -7.61 4.85
C GLY A 234 -7.25 -8.61 4.58
N ILE A 235 -6.89 -9.37 5.60
CA ILE A 235 -5.94 -10.48 5.52
C ILE A 235 -6.54 -11.73 6.19
N ARG A 236 -6.05 -12.90 5.81
CA ARG A 236 -6.47 -14.14 6.47
C ARG A 236 -5.40 -14.62 7.44
N VAL A 237 -5.83 -14.91 8.67
CA VAL A 237 -5.01 -15.51 9.73
C VAL A 237 -5.75 -16.74 10.23
N ASP A 238 -5.15 -17.90 10.13
CA ASP A 238 -5.80 -19.18 10.46
C ASP A 238 -7.18 -19.29 9.80
N SER A 239 -7.24 -19.02 8.49
CA SER A 239 -8.45 -19.00 7.66
C SER A 239 -9.51 -17.97 8.06
N LYS A 240 -9.37 -17.27 9.18
CA LYS A 240 -10.29 -16.22 9.66
C LYS A 240 -9.89 -14.85 9.10
N LEU A 241 -10.89 -14.01 8.82
CA LEU A 241 -10.68 -12.65 8.37
C LEU A 241 -10.20 -11.77 9.52
N HIS A 242 -9.07 -11.12 9.31
CA HIS A 242 -8.49 -10.07 10.14
C HIS A 242 -8.19 -8.85 9.26
N TRP A 243 -7.77 -7.77 9.88
CA TRP A 243 -7.48 -6.52 9.20
C TRP A 243 -6.09 -6.03 9.58
N ALA A 244 -5.31 -5.71 8.57
CA ALA A 244 -4.09 -4.95 8.73
C ALA A 244 -4.44 -3.48 8.52
N HIS A 245 -4.25 -2.66 9.54
CA HIS A 245 -4.41 -1.22 9.50
C HIS A 245 -3.06 -0.56 9.31
N VAL A 246 -3.06 0.59 8.67
CA VAL A 246 -1.89 1.47 8.54
C VAL A 246 -2.22 2.86 9.05
N ALA A 247 -1.27 3.43 9.76
CA ALA A 247 -1.17 4.85 10.06
C ALA A 247 0.24 5.27 9.68
N SER A 248 0.40 6.26 8.79
CA SER A 248 1.72 6.61 8.29
C SER A 248 1.81 8.07 7.85
N ASN A 249 3.02 8.63 7.94
CA ASN A 249 3.39 9.93 7.41
C ASN A 249 4.57 9.80 6.44
N ASP A 250 5.19 10.89 6.04
CA ASP A 250 6.30 10.87 5.09
C ASP A 250 7.57 10.16 5.62
N SER A 251 7.73 10.07 6.95
CA SER A 251 8.92 9.53 7.61
C SER A 251 8.68 8.20 8.32
N PHE A 252 7.45 7.92 8.76
CA PHE A 252 7.12 6.77 9.60
C PHE A 252 5.97 5.95 9.03
N THR A 253 6.01 4.65 9.26
CA THR A 253 4.96 3.70 8.90
C THR A 253 4.63 2.82 10.10
N TYR A 254 3.39 2.87 10.56
CA TYR A 254 2.87 2.03 11.64
C TYR A 254 1.78 1.09 11.11
N LEU A 255 2.05 -0.21 11.15
CA LEU A 255 1.12 -1.26 10.76
C LEU A 255 0.75 -2.09 11.97
N TYR A 256 -0.52 -2.42 12.13
CA TYR A 256 -0.98 -3.27 13.22
C TYR A 256 -2.12 -4.20 12.78
N LEU A 257 -2.30 -5.28 13.53
CA LEU A 257 -3.28 -6.31 13.28
C LEU A 257 -4.50 -6.12 14.19
N SER A 258 -5.72 -6.16 13.60
CA SER A 258 -6.97 -6.21 14.36
C SER A 258 -7.89 -7.31 13.85
N GLY A 259 -8.71 -7.87 14.75
CA GLY A 259 -9.82 -8.74 14.39
C GLY A 259 -11.03 -8.00 13.82
N LYS A 260 -11.05 -6.66 13.89
CA LYS A 260 -12.13 -5.78 13.47
C LYS A 260 -11.67 -4.78 12.41
N ARG A 261 -12.52 -4.48 11.43
CA ARG A 261 -12.25 -3.44 10.45
C ARG A 261 -12.54 -2.04 10.96
N GLY A 262 -13.69 -1.87 11.63
CA GLY A 262 -14.26 -0.57 11.96
C GLY A 262 -13.61 0.12 13.16
N HIS A 263 -14.36 1.04 13.74
CA HIS A 263 -13.94 1.86 14.88
C HIS A 263 -13.21 1.06 15.97
N ALA A 264 -13.74 -0.08 16.39
CA ALA A 264 -13.09 -0.93 17.39
C ALA A 264 -11.71 -1.45 16.95
N GLY A 265 -11.49 -1.68 15.64
CA GLY A 265 -10.17 -2.05 15.13
C GLY A 265 -9.20 -0.87 15.06
N MET A 266 -9.72 0.33 14.79
CA MET A 266 -8.93 1.58 14.81
C MET A 266 -8.50 1.94 16.22
N GLU A 267 -9.36 1.73 17.23
CA GLU A 267 -9.03 1.89 18.65
C GLU A 267 -7.88 0.98 19.10
N GLU A 268 -7.85 -0.28 18.63
CA GLU A 268 -6.76 -1.22 18.95
C GLU A 268 -5.38 -0.71 18.52
N GLY A 269 -5.31 0.12 17.46
CA GLY A 269 -4.06 0.73 16.99
C GLY A 269 -3.52 1.84 17.89
N ALA A 270 -4.37 2.42 18.74
CA ALA A 270 -4.05 3.52 19.65
C ALA A 270 -3.29 4.68 18.96
N VAL A 271 -3.69 5.00 17.71
CA VAL A 271 -3.20 6.17 16.95
C VAL A 271 -4.32 7.21 16.86
N LEU A 272 -5.42 6.88 16.16
CA LEU A 272 -6.52 7.82 15.91
C LEU A 272 -7.13 8.45 17.17
N PRO A 273 -7.27 7.73 18.30
CA PRO A 273 -7.78 8.33 19.54
C PRO A 273 -6.90 9.45 20.13
N TYR A 274 -5.62 9.48 19.77
CA TYR A 274 -4.64 10.44 20.28
C TYR A 274 -4.09 11.38 19.19
N PHE A 275 -4.50 11.19 17.94
CA PHE A 275 -4.06 11.98 16.80
C PHE A 275 -4.88 13.29 16.73
N HIS A 276 -4.20 14.42 16.56
CA HIS A 276 -4.81 15.75 16.49
C HIS A 276 -4.52 16.51 15.20
N GLY A 277 -3.80 15.88 14.29
CA GLY A 277 -3.46 16.44 12.98
C GLY A 277 -4.56 16.25 11.92
N ILE A 278 -4.15 16.30 10.66
CA ILE A 278 -5.00 16.06 9.49
C ILE A 278 -4.92 14.59 9.09
N GLY A 279 -6.03 13.88 9.21
CA GLY A 279 -6.12 12.46 8.82
C GLY A 279 -6.58 12.28 7.38
N ILE A 280 -5.74 11.67 6.54
CA ILE A 280 -6.06 11.38 5.13
C ILE A 280 -6.62 9.96 5.01
N HIS A 281 -7.82 9.81 4.43
CA HIS A 281 -8.48 8.50 4.31
C HIS A 281 -9.46 8.42 3.11
N ASP A 282 -10.04 7.22 2.89
CA ASP A 282 -10.97 6.91 1.79
C ASP A 282 -12.42 7.37 2.00
N CYS A 283 -12.68 8.25 2.96
CA CYS A 283 -14.02 8.71 3.32
C CYS A 283 -14.92 7.64 3.98
N TRP A 284 -14.36 6.55 4.52
CA TRP A 284 -15.16 5.54 5.20
C TRP A 284 -15.72 6.07 6.54
N LYS A 285 -16.98 5.70 6.80
CA LYS A 285 -17.77 6.18 7.95
C LYS A 285 -17.08 6.12 9.32
N SER A 286 -16.20 5.14 9.53
CA SER A 286 -15.56 4.94 10.84
C SER A 286 -14.56 6.03 11.19
N TYR A 287 -13.92 6.65 10.19
CA TYR A 287 -12.97 7.75 10.42
C TYR A 287 -13.65 9.01 10.96
N TRP A 288 -14.87 9.30 10.51
CA TRP A 288 -15.66 10.48 10.93
C TRP A 288 -16.15 10.46 12.38
N LYS A 289 -15.77 9.41 13.13
CA LYS A 289 -16.04 9.34 14.58
C LYS A 289 -14.96 10.00 15.42
N TYR A 290 -13.83 10.32 14.83
CA TYR A 290 -12.71 10.97 15.48
C TYR A 290 -12.80 12.48 15.28
N ASP A 291 -12.55 13.25 16.34
CA ASP A 291 -12.53 14.71 16.32
C ASP A 291 -11.16 15.20 15.82
N ILE A 292 -10.93 15.05 14.53
CA ILE A 292 -9.71 15.47 13.84
C ILE A 292 -10.09 16.25 12.58
N MET A 293 -9.13 16.93 11.99
CA MET A 293 -9.31 17.48 10.64
C MET A 293 -9.18 16.34 9.61
N HIS A 294 -10.16 16.23 8.70
CA HIS A 294 -10.21 15.15 7.73
C HIS A 294 -9.84 15.62 6.32
N GLY A 295 -8.89 14.94 5.68
CA GLY A 295 -8.62 15.04 4.26
C GLY A 295 -9.13 13.80 3.51
N VAL A 296 -9.84 14.01 2.43
CA VAL A 296 -10.45 12.92 1.65
C VAL A 296 -9.58 12.56 0.44
N CYS A 297 -9.37 11.27 0.22
CA CYS A 297 -8.68 10.77 -0.97
C CYS A 297 -9.49 11.05 -2.25
N CYS A 298 -9.16 12.11 -2.98
CA CYS A 298 -9.83 12.48 -4.22
C CYS A 298 -9.65 11.43 -5.34
N ALA A 299 -8.60 10.61 -5.29
CA ALA A 299 -8.43 9.51 -6.24
C ALA A 299 -9.53 8.43 -6.10
N HIS A 300 -10.05 8.20 -4.89
CA HIS A 300 -11.20 7.33 -4.66
C HIS A 300 -12.50 7.97 -5.19
N LEU A 301 -12.70 9.27 -4.95
CA LEU A 301 -13.84 10.00 -5.50
C LEU A 301 -13.85 9.98 -7.02
N LEU A 302 -12.72 10.23 -7.68
CA LEU A 302 -12.60 10.17 -9.14
C LEU A 302 -12.97 8.77 -9.70
N ARG A 303 -12.57 7.69 -9.02
CA ARG A 303 -12.97 6.32 -9.42
C ARG A 303 -14.47 6.10 -9.28
N GLU A 304 -15.10 6.59 -8.21
CA GLU A 304 -16.54 6.48 -8.01
C GLU A 304 -17.30 7.33 -9.04
N LEU A 305 -16.86 8.56 -9.32
CA LEU A 305 -17.41 9.43 -10.36
C LEU A 305 -17.29 8.81 -11.76
N GLN A 306 -16.16 8.18 -12.06
CA GLN A 306 -15.97 7.40 -13.29
C GLN A 306 -16.98 6.25 -13.37
N GLY A 307 -17.24 5.55 -12.27
CA GLY A 307 -18.25 4.50 -12.20
C GLY A 307 -19.65 5.02 -12.49
N VAL A 308 -20.00 6.20 -11.99
CA VAL A 308 -21.29 6.87 -12.33
C VAL A 308 -21.33 7.22 -13.81
N THR A 309 -20.29 7.84 -14.36
CA THR A 309 -20.21 8.20 -15.79
C THR A 309 -20.35 6.99 -16.72
N GLU A 310 -19.82 5.83 -16.33
CA GLU A 310 -19.90 4.59 -17.13
C GLU A 310 -21.28 3.93 -17.07
N ASN A 311 -21.96 4.01 -15.92
CA ASN A 311 -23.26 3.38 -15.72
C ASN A 311 -24.45 4.33 -16.05
N HIS A 312 -24.22 5.66 -16.00
CA HIS A 312 -25.21 6.71 -16.28
C HIS A 312 -24.60 7.74 -17.24
N PRO A 313 -24.36 7.39 -18.53
CA PRO A 313 -23.68 8.26 -19.48
C PRO A 313 -24.46 9.53 -19.84
N GLU A 314 -25.75 9.56 -19.59
CA GLU A 314 -26.66 10.69 -19.76
C GLU A 314 -26.44 11.79 -18.71
N GLN A 315 -25.91 11.46 -17.53
CA GLN A 315 -25.67 12.41 -16.45
C GLN A 315 -24.39 13.23 -16.69
N LEU A 316 -24.47 14.53 -16.50
CA LEU A 316 -23.37 15.47 -16.75
C LEU A 316 -22.55 15.77 -15.48
N TRP A 317 -23.21 15.79 -14.32
CA TRP A 317 -22.59 16.19 -13.07
C TRP A 317 -21.32 15.40 -12.72
N PRO A 318 -21.18 14.06 -12.97
CA PRO A 318 -19.98 13.33 -12.58
C PRO A 318 -18.74 13.76 -13.37
N ARG A 319 -18.96 14.13 -14.66
CA ARG A 319 -17.89 14.64 -15.54
C ARG A 319 -17.44 16.03 -15.11
N HIS A 320 -18.38 16.92 -14.79
CA HIS A 320 -18.09 18.26 -14.28
C HIS A 320 -17.34 18.19 -12.96
N PHE A 321 -17.78 17.33 -12.04
CA PHE A 321 -17.12 17.14 -10.75
C PHE A 321 -15.70 16.58 -10.91
N SER A 322 -15.52 15.59 -11.77
CA SER A 322 -14.19 15.03 -12.06
C SER A 322 -13.25 16.09 -12.66
N ALA A 323 -13.75 16.90 -13.58
CA ALA A 323 -12.99 17.99 -14.18
C ALA A 323 -12.58 19.04 -13.14
N LEU A 324 -13.50 19.42 -12.23
CA LEU A 324 -13.22 20.36 -11.14
C LEU A 324 -12.11 19.84 -10.21
N LEU A 325 -12.18 18.58 -9.74
CA LEU A 325 -11.17 18.00 -8.87
C LEU A 325 -9.79 17.95 -9.54
N LEU A 326 -9.73 17.61 -10.82
CA LEU A 326 -8.49 17.60 -11.59
C LEU A 326 -7.94 19.00 -11.84
N GLU A 327 -8.81 19.99 -12.10
CA GLU A 327 -8.44 21.39 -12.21
C GLU A 327 -7.83 21.91 -10.90
N MET A 328 -8.50 21.67 -9.76
CA MET A 328 -7.98 22.03 -8.43
C MET A 328 -6.58 21.45 -8.20
N LYS A 329 -6.39 20.16 -8.54
CA LYS A 329 -5.08 19.49 -8.43
C LYS A 329 -4.03 20.20 -9.28
N LYS A 330 -4.33 20.52 -10.55
CA LYS A 330 -3.42 21.19 -11.48
C LYS A 330 -3.05 22.60 -10.99
N ARG A 331 -4.04 23.34 -10.49
CA ARG A 331 -3.83 24.70 -9.91
C ARG A 331 -2.93 24.61 -8.66
N LYS A 332 -3.17 23.64 -7.75
CA LYS A 332 -2.30 23.40 -6.61
C LYS A 332 -0.87 23.12 -7.05
N GLU A 333 -0.64 22.20 -7.99
CA GLU A 333 0.71 21.84 -8.47
C GLU A 333 1.42 23.05 -9.08
N ALA A 334 0.69 23.90 -9.82
CA ALA A 334 1.23 25.15 -10.37
C ALA A 334 1.58 26.17 -9.26
N ALA A 335 0.71 26.38 -8.29
CA ALA A 335 0.92 27.30 -7.17
C ALA A 335 2.08 26.84 -6.26
N MET A 336 2.19 25.53 -5.99
CA MET A 336 3.35 24.98 -5.26
C MET A 336 4.68 25.25 -5.97
N SER A 337 4.71 25.21 -7.31
CA SER A 337 5.92 25.51 -8.08
C SER A 337 6.39 26.97 -7.97
N THR A 338 5.49 27.87 -7.54
CA THR A 338 5.77 29.28 -7.27
C THR A 338 5.95 29.61 -5.78
N GLY A 339 5.96 28.56 -4.91
CA GLY A 339 6.22 28.71 -3.47
C GLY A 339 4.99 29.10 -2.65
N GLN A 340 3.79 28.98 -3.20
CA GLN A 340 2.55 29.18 -2.44
C GLN A 340 2.22 27.95 -1.57
N ASP A 341 1.46 28.14 -0.50
CA ASP A 341 1.00 27.11 0.44
C ASP A 341 -0.54 26.88 0.42
N CYS A 342 -1.27 27.72 -0.32
CA CYS A 342 -2.71 27.61 -0.59
C CYS A 342 -3.04 28.26 -1.95
N LEU A 343 -4.24 28.00 -2.49
CA LEU A 343 -4.76 28.76 -3.63
C LEU A 343 -5.24 30.13 -3.20
N GLU A 344 -5.21 31.09 -4.14
CA GLU A 344 -5.71 32.45 -3.93
C GLU A 344 -7.20 32.46 -3.56
N PRO A 345 -7.65 33.37 -2.67
CA PRO A 345 -9.04 33.42 -2.19
C PRO A 345 -10.08 33.51 -3.30
N ASP A 346 -9.82 34.28 -4.35
CA ASP A 346 -10.74 34.43 -5.49
C ASP A 346 -10.89 33.11 -6.27
N ILE A 347 -9.81 32.35 -6.40
CA ILE A 347 -9.82 31.02 -7.03
C ILE A 347 -10.60 30.04 -6.16
N LEU A 348 -10.42 30.07 -4.85
CA LEU A 348 -11.15 29.22 -3.91
C LEU A 348 -12.64 29.55 -3.91
N ALA A 349 -13.02 30.83 -4.02
CA ALA A 349 -14.41 31.26 -4.12
C ALA A 349 -15.07 30.72 -5.42
N ASP A 350 -14.43 30.89 -6.60
CA ASP A 350 -14.91 30.33 -7.87
C ASP A 350 -15.10 28.81 -7.79
N ILE A 351 -14.09 28.10 -7.25
CA ILE A 351 -14.17 26.64 -7.05
C ILE A 351 -15.37 26.28 -6.16
N SER A 352 -15.56 27.01 -5.07
CA SER A 352 -16.66 26.78 -4.11
C SER A 352 -18.03 26.96 -4.77
N ASP A 353 -18.21 28.01 -5.56
CA ASP A 353 -19.48 28.30 -6.26
C ASP A 353 -19.79 27.23 -7.31
N ARG A 354 -18.79 26.83 -8.09
CA ARG A 354 -18.91 25.75 -9.08
C ARG A 354 -19.18 24.41 -8.42
N TYR A 355 -18.53 24.12 -7.29
CA TYR A 355 -18.78 22.92 -6.52
C TYR A 355 -20.23 22.81 -6.10
N ASP A 356 -20.79 23.89 -5.52
CA ASP A 356 -22.18 23.92 -5.09
C ASP A 356 -23.17 23.86 -6.28
N ALA A 357 -22.82 24.46 -7.41
CA ALA A 357 -23.60 24.33 -8.64
C ALA A 357 -23.66 22.87 -9.13
N PHE A 358 -22.53 22.15 -9.09
CA PHE A 358 -22.48 20.73 -9.49
C PHE A 358 -23.20 19.81 -8.51
N ILE A 359 -23.22 20.13 -7.21
CA ILE A 359 -24.05 19.43 -6.23
C ILE A 359 -25.54 19.62 -6.53
N ARG A 360 -25.98 20.86 -6.85
CA ARG A 360 -27.38 21.13 -7.25
C ARG A 360 -27.75 20.31 -8.50
N LEU A 361 -26.92 20.36 -9.55
CA LEU A 361 -27.11 19.57 -10.77
C LEU A 361 -27.20 18.07 -10.47
N ALA A 362 -26.33 17.55 -9.56
CA ALA A 362 -26.35 16.16 -9.18
C ALA A 362 -27.68 15.73 -8.55
N TYR A 363 -28.28 16.56 -7.70
CA TYR A 363 -29.61 16.27 -7.14
C TYR A 363 -30.74 16.46 -8.16
N GLU A 364 -30.64 17.41 -9.10
CA GLU A 364 -31.60 17.59 -10.20
C GLU A 364 -31.63 16.35 -11.10
N GLU A 365 -30.45 15.82 -11.47
CA GLU A 365 -30.34 14.60 -12.28
C GLU A 365 -30.68 13.32 -11.49
N ASN A 366 -30.70 13.39 -10.14
CA ASN A 366 -30.97 12.25 -9.25
C ASN A 366 -31.97 12.63 -8.15
N PRO A 367 -33.26 12.74 -8.47
CA PRO A 367 -34.29 13.11 -7.51
C PRO A 367 -34.47 12.05 -6.43
N GLU A 368 -34.88 12.46 -5.23
CA GLU A 368 -35.18 11.58 -4.12
C GLU A 368 -36.23 10.52 -4.52
N PRO A 369 -36.01 9.24 -4.12
CA PRO A 369 -36.96 8.19 -4.45
C PRO A 369 -38.29 8.43 -3.74
N VAL A 370 -39.37 8.38 -4.49
CA VAL A 370 -40.76 8.59 -3.98
C VAL A 370 -41.15 7.46 -3.04
N LYS A 371 -41.75 7.81 -1.90
CA LYS A 371 -42.27 6.84 -0.94
C LYS A 371 -43.44 6.08 -1.54
N VAL A 372 -43.32 4.77 -1.65
CA VAL A 372 -44.41 3.90 -2.10
C VAL A 372 -45.50 3.82 -1.01
N PRO A 373 -46.77 4.20 -1.34
CA PRO A 373 -47.87 4.06 -0.40
C PRO A 373 -47.99 2.62 0.15
N GLY A 374 -48.25 2.48 1.44
CA GLY A 374 -48.37 1.16 2.09
C GLY A 374 -47.08 0.47 2.52
N LYS A 375 -45.90 0.90 2.08
CA LYS A 375 -44.62 0.36 2.58
C LYS A 375 -44.13 1.10 3.83
N ARG A 376 -43.80 0.34 4.89
CA ARG A 376 -43.17 0.88 6.09
C ARG A 376 -41.70 1.20 5.84
N GLY A 377 -41.23 2.33 6.39
CA GLY A 377 -39.82 2.76 6.31
C GLY A 377 -39.55 3.81 5.23
N LYS A 378 -38.33 4.37 5.25
CA LYS A 378 -37.86 5.34 4.22
C LYS A 378 -37.42 4.57 2.97
N PRO A 379 -37.64 5.13 1.75
CA PRO A 379 -37.11 4.54 0.53
C PRO A 379 -35.59 4.39 0.60
N LYS A 380 -35.03 3.34 -0.01
CA LYS A 380 -33.58 3.18 -0.13
C LYS A 380 -33.07 4.18 -1.18
N ARG A 381 -32.18 5.08 -0.76
CA ARG A 381 -31.63 6.16 -1.62
C ARG A 381 -30.57 5.67 -2.63
N GLY A 382 -30.05 4.47 -2.48
CA GLY A 382 -29.04 3.91 -3.38
C GLY A 382 -27.64 4.48 -3.15
N LYS A 383 -26.65 3.95 -3.93
CA LYS A 383 -25.23 4.33 -3.78
C LYS A 383 -24.94 5.70 -4.40
N LEU A 384 -25.65 6.05 -5.45
CA LEU A 384 -25.44 7.28 -6.20
C LEU A 384 -25.81 8.51 -5.34
N LEU A 385 -27.00 8.53 -4.75
CA LEU A 385 -27.37 9.58 -3.80
C LEU A 385 -26.46 9.60 -2.57
N ALA A 386 -25.96 8.44 -2.10
CA ALA A 386 -25.00 8.39 -1.01
C ALA A 386 -23.63 9.00 -1.39
N LEU A 387 -23.22 8.93 -2.66
CA LEU A 387 -22.03 9.63 -3.16
C LEU A 387 -22.28 11.14 -3.19
N ILE A 388 -23.43 11.59 -3.71
CA ILE A 388 -23.80 13.00 -3.76
C ILE A 388 -23.87 13.60 -2.34
N ASP A 389 -24.50 12.89 -1.39
CA ASP A 389 -24.52 13.30 0.03
C ASP A 389 -23.11 13.46 0.60
N ARG A 390 -22.20 12.50 0.35
CA ARG A 390 -20.84 12.61 0.83
C ARG A 390 -20.09 13.82 0.25
N LEU A 391 -20.27 14.07 -1.04
CA LEU A 391 -19.68 15.25 -1.69
C LEU A 391 -20.24 16.54 -1.09
N ARG A 392 -21.55 16.61 -0.81
CA ARG A 392 -22.18 17.75 -0.16
C ARG A 392 -21.71 17.92 1.30
N ASP A 393 -21.84 16.87 2.10
CA ASP A 393 -21.66 16.94 3.55
C ASP A 393 -20.19 17.12 3.94
N TYR A 394 -19.26 16.62 3.13
CA TYR A 394 -17.81 16.66 3.38
C TYR A 394 -17.06 17.60 2.42
N LYS A 395 -17.74 18.62 1.85
CA LYS A 395 -17.16 19.60 0.91
C LYS A 395 -15.83 20.17 1.44
N ALA A 396 -15.80 20.65 2.69
CA ALA A 396 -14.60 21.20 3.29
C ALA A 396 -13.42 20.20 3.28
N SER A 397 -13.68 18.95 3.62
CA SER A 397 -12.64 17.90 3.63
C SER A 397 -12.20 17.48 2.22
N VAL A 398 -13.09 17.54 1.23
CA VAL A 398 -12.76 17.29 -0.18
C VAL A 398 -11.92 18.42 -0.78
N CYS A 399 -12.18 19.67 -0.39
CA CYS A 399 -11.48 20.86 -0.90
C CYS A 399 -10.19 21.18 -0.11
N LEU A 400 -10.00 20.59 1.06
CA LEU A 400 -8.91 20.93 2.01
C LEU A 400 -7.52 20.92 1.36
N PHE A 401 -7.25 20.03 0.40
CA PHE A 401 -5.96 19.96 -0.28
C PHE A 401 -5.66 21.19 -1.17
N ALA A 402 -6.67 21.97 -1.53
CA ALA A 402 -6.52 23.21 -2.28
C ALA A 402 -6.36 24.42 -1.35
N GLU A 403 -6.92 24.35 -0.15
CA GLU A 403 -6.85 25.38 0.89
C GLU A 403 -5.57 25.27 1.72
N ASN A 404 -5.00 24.07 1.81
CA ASN A 404 -3.76 23.79 2.56
C ASN A 404 -2.93 22.77 1.78
N PHE A 405 -1.79 23.19 1.23
CA PHE A 405 -0.98 22.35 0.36
C PHE A 405 -0.21 21.24 1.06
N VAL A 406 -0.12 21.27 2.39
CA VAL A 406 0.40 20.14 3.18
C VAL A 406 -0.51 18.91 3.04
N VAL A 407 -1.81 19.12 2.77
CA VAL A 407 -2.78 18.04 2.54
C VAL A 407 -2.61 17.45 1.14
N PRO A 408 -2.31 16.16 0.99
CA PRO A 408 -2.17 15.54 -0.33
C PRO A 408 -3.53 15.37 -1.04
N PHE A 409 -3.49 15.29 -2.37
CA PHE A 409 -4.68 15.04 -3.20
C PHE A 409 -5.24 13.62 -3.03
N ASP A 410 -4.38 12.65 -2.69
CA ASP A 410 -4.74 11.25 -2.59
C ASP A 410 -4.13 10.56 -1.36
N ASN A 411 -4.57 9.34 -1.10
CA ASN A 411 -4.07 8.48 -0.02
C ASN A 411 -3.14 7.36 -0.52
N ASN A 412 -2.45 7.58 -1.64
CA ASN A 412 -1.58 6.57 -2.25
C ASN A 412 -0.44 6.12 -1.33
N GLN A 413 -0.05 6.92 -0.36
CA GLN A 413 0.99 6.56 0.61
C GLN A 413 0.57 5.37 1.45
N ALA A 414 -0.59 5.43 2.11
CA ALA A 414 -1.13 4.31 2.88
C ALA A 414 -1.33 3.05 2.01
N GLU A 415 -1.82 3.23 0.77
CA GLU A 415 -1.96 2.14 -0.19
C GLU A 415 -0.60 1.47 -0.51
N ARG A 416 0.48 2.27 -0.69
CA ARG A 416 1.85 1.76 -0.91
C ARG A 416 2.37 1.00 0.29
N ASP A 417 2.15 1.52 1.50
CA ASP A 417 2.62 0.92 2.75
C ASP A 417 1.94 -0.44 3.01
N LEU A 418 0.66 -0.59 2.63
CA LEU A 418 -0.09 -1.85 2.70
C LEU A 418 0.25 -2.84 1.57
N ARG A 419 0.94 -2.41 0.51
CA ARG A 419 1.16 -3.26 -0.69
C ARG A 419 1.84 -4.58 -0.36
N MET A 420 2.89 -4.55 0.47
CA MET A 420 3.64 -5.77 0.82
C MET A 420 2.82 -6.75 1.65
N VAL A 421 1.88 -6.29 2.44
CA VAL A 421 0.90 -7.13 3.15
C VAL A 421 0.05 -7.92 2.14
N LYS A 422 -0.44 -7.24 1.10
CA LYS A 422 -1.20 -7.87 0.01
C LYS A 422 -0.36 -8.86 -0.80
N VAL A 423 0.92 -8.53 -1.06
CA VAL A 423 1.86 -9.42 -1.76
C VAL A 423 2.09 -10.68 -0.94
N LYS A 424 2.40 -10.55 0.36
CA LYS A 424 2.61 -11.69 1.26
C LYS A 424 1.41 -12.63 1.29
N THR A 425 0.20 -12.08 1.40
CA THR A 425 -1.04 -12.86 1.38
C THR A 425 -1.22 -13.62 0.06
N LYS A 426 -0.88 -13.00 -1.09
CA LYS A 426 -0.97 -13.66 -2.40
C LYS A 426 0.06 -14.78 -2.57
N VAL A 427 1.28 -14.61 -2.05
CA VAL A 427 2.37 -15.59 -2.17
C VAL A 427 2.16 -16.77 -1.21
N SER A 428 1.70 -16.50 0.01
CA SER A 428 1.60 -17.49 1.10
C SER A 428 0.18 -17.98 1.38
N GLY A 429 -0.84 -17.41 0.73
CA GLY A 429 -2.26 -17.71 0.93
C GLY A 429 -2.83 -17.05 2.19
N CYS A 430 -2.34 -17.44 3.36
CA CYS A 430 -2.74 -16.85 4.65
C CYS A 430 -1.57 -16.89 5.65
N PHE A 431 -1.69 -16.12 6.72
CA PHE A 431 -0.85 -16.27 7.90
C PHE A 431 -1.37 -17.45 8.73
N ARG A 432 -0.47 -18.30 9.20
CA ARG A 432 -0.85 -19.49 9.99
C ARG A 432 -1.22 -19.16 11.43
N THR A 433 -0.59 -18.14 12.01
CA THR A 433 -0.77 -17.72 13.40
C THR A 433 -0.94 -16.21 13.51
N LYS A 434 -1.61 -15.75 14.57
CA LYS A 434 -1.76 -14.32 14.88
C LYS A 434 -0.40 -13.68 15.15
N SER A 435 0.48 -14.36 15.91
CA SER A 435 1.85 -13.88 16.18
C SER A 435 2.69 -13.73 14.91
N GLY A 436 2.56 -14.65 13.95
CA GLY A 436 3.25 -14.53 12.66
C GLY A 436 2.75 -13.36 11.80
N ALA A 437 1.45 -13.07 11.84
CA ALA A 437 0.87 -11.91 11.15
C ALA A 437 1.31 -10.60 11.81
N ASP A 438 1.18 -10.51 13.14
CA ASP A 438 1.60 -9.35 13.93
C ASP A 438 3.11 -9.07 13.76
N GLY A 439 3.94 -10.12 13.88
CA GLY A 439 5.37 -10.01 13.66
C GLY A 439 5.74 -9.51 12.26
N PHE A 440 5.05 -9.99 11.23
CA PHE A 440 5.23 -9.48 9.86
C PHE A 440 4.90 -7.99 9.75
N LEU A 441 3.78 -7.55 10.34
CA LEU A 441 3.38 -6.14 10.31
C LEU A 441 4.37 -5.25 11.07
N LYS A 442 4.86 -5.65 12.24
CA LYS A 442 5.91 -4.95 13.00
C LYS A 442 7.19 -4.77 12.18
N ILE A 443 7.66 -5.86 11.56
CA ILE A 443 8.85 -5.80 10.71
C ILE A 443 8.63 -4.88 9.51
N MET A 444 7.46 -4.95 8.88
CA MET A 444 7.13 -4.07 7.74
C MET A 444 6.98 -2.60 8.15
N SER A 445 6.49 -2.32 9.36
CA SER A 445 6.49 -0.97 9.93
C SER A 445 7.90 -0.41 10.05
N TYR A 446 8.79 -1.18 10.66
CA TYR A 446 10.19 -0.81 10.84
C TYR A 446 10.93 -0.61 9.51
N ILE A 447 10.78 -1.56 8.57
CA ILE A 447 11.39 -1.47 7.24
C ILE A 447 10.78 -0.33 6.42
N GLY A 448 9.47 -0.09 6.54
CA GLY A 448 8.78 1.02 5.89
C GLY A 448 9.31 2.36 6.37
N THR A 449 9.49 2.52 7.67
CA THR A 449 10.10 3.68 8.31
C THR A 449 11.54 3.88 7.82
N ALA A 450 12.38 2.84 7.87
CA ALA A 450 13.76 2.91 7.40
C ALA A 450 13.86 3.37 5.93
N ARG A 451 12.99 2.85 5.05
CA ARG A 451 12.95 3.25 3.63
C ARG A 451 12.59 4.71 3.44
N LYS A 452 11.61 5.22 4.19
CA LYS A 452 11.20 6.63 4.14
C LYS A 452 12.32 7.56 4.57
N GLN A 453 13.19 7.07 5.44
CA GLN A 453 14.37 7.78 5.92
C GLN A 453 15.65 7.47 5.10
N GLY A 454 15.51 6.88 3.92
CA GLY A 454 16.61 6.64 2.98
C GLY A 454 17.53 5.46 3.35
N VAL A 455 17.18 4.68 4.38
CA VAL A 455 18.01 3.56 4.84
C VAL A 455 17.66 2.27 4.09
N ASN A 456 18.69 1.57 3.64
CA ASN A 456 18.52 0.26 3.01
C ASN A 456 17.85 -0.74 3.97
N PRO A 457 16.80 -1.48 3.54
CA PRO A 457 16.07 -2.43 4.38
C PRO A 457 16.94 -3.49 5.06
N PHE A 458 17.95 -4.02 4.37
CA PHE A 458 18.83 -5.03 4.94
C PHE A 458 19.75 -4.43 6.01
N THR A 459 20.28 -3.22 5.76
CA THR A 459 21.06 -2.46 6.74
C THR A 459 20.24 -2.20 8.00
N ALA A 460 18.98 -1.75 7.85
CA ALA A 460 18.07 -1.56 8.99
C ALA A 460 17.88 -2.84 9.80
N VAL A 461 17.67 -3.99 9.15
CA VAL A 461 17.55 -5.28 9.84
C VAL A 461 18.82 -5.62 10.61
N LEU A 462 20.01 -5.38 10.05
CA LEU A 462 21.27 -5.64 10.74
C LEU A 462 21.48 -4.72 11.94
N LEU A 463 21.14 -3.43 11.84
CA LEU A 463 21.19 -2.48 12.96
C LEU A 463 20.27 -2.92 14.10
N ALA A 464 19.03 -3.32 13.79
CA ALA A 464 18.12 -3.84 14.80
C ALA A 464 18.65 -5.11 15.50
N LEU A 465 19.25 -6.04 14.74
CA LEU A 465 19.90 -7.23 15.30
C LEU A 465 21.15 -6.89 16.13
N ALA A 466 21.83 -5.78 15.82
CA ALA A 466 22.94 -5.28 16.64
C ALA A 466 22.46 -4.66 17.97
N GLY A 467 21.17 -4.33 18.10
CA GLY A 467 20.60 -3.66 19.27
C GLY A 467 20.44 -2.14 19.09
N GLU A 468 20.62 -1.64 17.87
CA GLU A 468 20.61 -0.21 17.51
C GLU A 468 19.52 0.09 16.47
N PRO A 469 18.25 -0.27 16.73
CA PRO A 469 17.20 -0.14 15.72
C PRO A 469 16.88 1.32 15.35
N LYS A 470 17.19 2.29 16.23
CA LYS A 470 16.94 3.72 15.98
C LYS A 470 18.09 4.41 15.22
N ALA A 471 19.24 3.75 15.04
CA ALA A 471 20.38 4.31 14.32
C ALA A 471 20.07 4.60 12.82
N CYS A 472 18.95 4.10 12.32
CA CYS A 472 18.48 4.40 10.96
C CYS A 472 17.51 5.58 10.89
N TRP A 473 17.22 6.26 11.99
CA TRP A 473 16.34 7.43 11.98
C TRP A 473 17.15 8.71 11.77
N ALA A 474 16.65 9.58 10.87
CA ALA A 474 17.18 10.94 10.79
C ALA A 474 16.83 11.67 12.11
N GLU A 475 17.81 12.41 12.65
CA GLU A 475 17.62 13.28 13.79
C GLU A 475 16.68 14.46 13.43
#